data_3fc0f2af889dfbdc8394e977f4c9b0e3
#
_entry.id   3fc0f2af889dfbdc8394e977f4c9b0e3
#
_cell.length_a   1.000
_cell.length_b   1.000
_cell.length_c   1.000
_cell.angle_alpha   90.00
_cell.angle_beta   90.00
_cell.angle_gamma   90.00
#
_symmetry.space_group_name_H-M   'P 1'
#
loop_
_entity.id
_entity.type
_entity.pdbx_description
1 polymer ?
#
loop_
_entity_poly.entity_id
_entity_poly.type
_entity_poly.pdbx_seq_one_letter_code
_entity_poly.pdbx_strand_id
1 'polypeptide(L)'
;MTFLEKLRKELEVDEGVMYSVYLDHLGLKTCGIGHLCLEGEPEYDWPPGAPVTEERVAELFGKDISITMNDCRWVIDDFEQLPEEVQLICCNMMFNLGRPRFSGFKKFIAAIHVQDWKTAAKEMADSKWHRQVQNRSGRLITRMLAVGEDDES
;
A
#
# COMPACT_ATOMS: atom_id res chain seq x y z
N MET A 1 0.09 -17.27 8.90
CA MET A 1 0.87 -16.35 8.03
C MET A 1 1.45 -15.22 8.85
N THR A 2 2.67 -14.84 8.51
CA THR A 2 3.30 -13.65 9.10
C THR A 2 2.64 -12.38 8.57
N PHE A 3 2.90 -11.26 9.23
CA PHE A 3 2.44 -9.94 8.78
C PHE A 3 2.88 -9.66 7.33
N LEU A 4 4.16 -9.90 7.02
CA LEU A 4 4.69 -9.65 5.68
C LEU A 4 4.07 -10.57 4.63
N GLU A 5 3.79 -11.82 4.96
CA GLU A 5 3.12 -12.73 4.05
C GLU A 5 1.68 -12.28 3.76
N LYS A 6 0.95 -11.82 4.78
CA LYS A 6 -0.39 -11.26 4.61
C LYS A 6 -0.38 -10.04 3.71
N LEU A 7 0.54 -9.12 3.98
CA LEU A 7 0.67 -7.88 3.21
C LEU A 7 1.04 -8.17 1.76
N ARG A 8 1.98 -9.10 1.53
CA ARG A 8 2.35 -9.49 0.18
C ARG A 8 1.16 -10.03 -0.60
N LYS A 9 0.35 -10.90 0.01
CA LYS A 9 -0.84 -11.44 -0.64
C LYS A 9 -1.84 -10.36 -1.03
N GLU A 10 -2.08 -9.40 -0.14
CA GLU A 10 -2.96 -8.26 -0.44
C GLU A 10 -2.45 -7.47 -1.63
N LEU A 11 -1.17 -7.15 -1.63
CA LEU A 11 -0.58 -6.29 -2.66
C LEU A 11 -0.45 -7.02 -3.99
N GLU A 12 -0.26 -8.35 -3.99
CA GLU A 12 -0.31 -9.14 -5.22
C GLU A 12 -1.68 -9.03 -5.89
N VAL A 13 -2.75 -9.04 -5.10
CA VAL A 13 -4.11 -8.86 -5.62
C VAL A 13 -4.32 -7.44 -6.14
N ASP A 14 -3.92 -6.44 -5.35
CA ASP A 14 -4.20 -5.03 -5.66
C ASP A 14 -3.31 -4.45 -6.75
N GLU A 15 -2.05 -4.86 -6.81
CA GLU A 15 -1.08 -4.36 -7.79
C GLU A 15 -0.88 -5.31 -8.98
N GLY A 16 -1.24 -6.58 -8.81
CA GLY A 16 -0.90 -7.64 -9.75
C GLY A 16 0.56 -8.06 -9.63
N VAL A 17 0.93 -9.16 -10.30
CA VAL A 17 2.30 -9.65 -10.34
C VAL A 17 2.69 -9.87 -11.80
N MET A 18 3.78 -9.24 -12.24
CA MET A 18 4.31 -9.40 -13.59
C MET A 18 5.77 -9.82 -13.55
N TYR A 19 6.07 -10.95 -14.17
CA TYR A 19 7.44 -11.46 -14.29
C TYR A 19 8.11 -10.98 -15.59
N SER A 20 7.77 -9.76 -15.98
CA SER A 20 8.36 -9.07 -17.13
C SER A 20 8.20 -7.57 -16.95
N VAL A 21 9.03 -6.81 -17.66
CA VAL A 21 8.89 -5.35 -17.72
C VAL A 21 7.67 -5.02 -18.59
N TYR A 22 6.84 -4.10 -18.11
CA TYR A 22 5.70 -3.61 -18.88
C TYR A 22 5.55 -2.10 -18.68
N LEU A 23 4.78 -1.46 -19.52
CA LEU A 23 4.44 -0.05 -19.38
C LEU A 23 3.10 0.06 -18.68
N ASP A 24 3.04 0.88 -17.63
CA ASP A 24 1.78 1.15 -16.93
C ASP A 24 0.90 2.11 -17.77
N HIS A 25 -0.26 2.49 -17.21
CA HIS A 25 -1.20 3.37 -17.90
C HIS A 25 -0.63 4.78 -18.17
N LEU A 26 0.44 5.17 -17.51
CA LEU A 26 1.14 6.43 -17.73
C LEU A 26 2.35 6.27 -18.66
N GLY A 27 2.60 5.05 -19.14
CA GLY A 27 3.76 4.75 -20.00
C GLY A 27 5.06 4.57 -19.24
N LEU A 28 5.00 4.35 -17.92
CA LEU A 28 6.18 4.15 -17.08
C LEU A 28 6.52 2.67 -16.96
N LYS A 29 7.81 2.33 -17.03
CA LYS A 29 8.28 0.96 -16.89
C LYS A 29 8.01 0.44 -15.50
N THR A 30 7.39 -0.72 -15.42
CA THR A 30 6.94 -1.35 -14.18
C THR A 30 7.23 -2.84 -14.27
N CYS A 31 7.43 -3.51 -13.15
CA CYS A 31 7.56 -4.97 -13.09
C CYS A 31 7.21 -5.48 -11.69
N GLY A 32 7.15 -6.81 -11.55
CA GLY A 32 6.90 -7.44 -10.27
C GLY A 32 5.55 -7.06 -9.67
N ILE A 33 5.54 -6.72 -8.40
CA ILE A 33 4.32 -6.34 -7.66
C ILE A 33 4.24 -4.81 -7.66
N GLY A 34 3.79 -4.26 -8.78
CA GLY A 34 3.61 -2.82 -8.92
C GLY A 34 4.89 -1.99 -8.74
N HIS A 35 6.06 -2.57 -9.02
CA HIS A 35 7.33 -1.86 -8.83
C HIS A 35 7.63 -0.94 -10.01
N LEU A 36 7.70 0.37 -9.75
CA LEU A 36 8.18 1.33 -10.74
C LEU A 36 9.69 1.17 -10.90
N CYS A 37 10.14 0.83 -12.11
CA CYS A 37 11.57 0.67 -12.40
C CYS A 37 12.26 2.03 -12.31
N LEU A 38 13.25 2.12 -11.43
CA LEU A 38 13.95 3.38 -11.15
C LEU A 38 15.27 3.46 -11.91
N GLU A 39 15.66 4.68 -12.24
CA GLU A 39 16.98 4.95 -12.82
C GLU A 39 18.06 4.38 -11.89
N GLY A 40 19.01 3.63 -12.47
CA GLY A 40 20.04 2.93 -11.70
C GLY A 40 19.73 1.46 -11.45
N GLU A 41 18.48 1.04 -11.60
CA GLU A 41 18.12 -0.39 -11.58
C GLU A 41 18.29 -0.98 -12.97
N PRO A 42 18.72 -2.28 -13.08
CA PRO A 42 18.91 -2.90 -14.39
C PRO A 42 17.66 -2.83 -15.29
N GLU A 43 16.50 -3.05 -14.71
CA GLU A 43 15.21 -3.11 -15.41
C GLU A 43 14.82 -1.78 -16.05
N TYR A 44 15.37 -0.67 -15.58
CA TYR A 44 15.08 0.66 -16.13
C TYR A 44 15.46 0.74 -17.61
N ASP A 45 16.54 0.06 -18.01
CA ASP A 45 17.04 0.08 -19.38
C ASP A 45 16.55 -1.11 -20.22
N TRP A 46 15.77 -2.02 -19.62
CA TRP A 46 15.25 -3.19 -20.35
C TRP A 46 14.00 -2.83 -21.15
N PRO A 47 13.82 -3.46 -22.32
CA PRO A 47 12.60 -3.20 -23.12
C PRO A 47 11.37 -3.85 -22.49
N PRO A 48 10.16 -3.32 -22.81
CA PRO A 48 8.93 -4.00 -22.43
C PRO A 48 8.93 -5.45 -22.93
N GLY A 49 8.49 -6.37 -22.08
CA GLY A 49 8.50 -7.79 -22.36
C GLY A 49 9.75 -8.51 -21.85
N ALA A 50 10.79 -7.81 -21.44
CA ALA A 50 11.99 -8.44 -20.87
C ALA A 50 11.62 -9.21 -19.62
N PRO A 51 12.06 -10.50 -19.48
CA PRO A 51 11.70 -11.31 -18.31
C PRO A 51 12.38 -10.82 -17.04
N VAL A 52 11.65 -10.92 -15.92
CA VAL A 52 12.15 -10.63 -14.57
C VAL A 52 11.95 -11.88 -13.74
N THR A 53 13.00 -12.35 -13.07
CA THR A 53 12.96 -13.60 -12.31
C THR A 53 12.09 -13.46 -11.05
N GLU A 54 11.61 -14.61 -10.54
CA GLU A 54 10.87 -14.65 -9.27
C GLU A 54 11.72 -14.08 -8.12
N GLU A 55 13.01 -14.42 -8.10
CA GLU A 55 13.95 -13.93 -7.09
C GLU A 55 14.08 -12.41 -7.14
N ARG A 56 14.13 -11.84 -8.35
CA ARG A 56 14.23 -10.40 -8.51
C ARG A 56 12.94 -9.70 -8.10
N VAL A 57 11.79 -10.28 -8.44
CA VAL A 57 10.48 -9.76 -7.99
C VAL A 57 10.42 -9.73 -6.47
N ALA A 58 10.84 -10.80 -5.80
CA ALA A 58 10.86 -10.86 -4.33
C ALA A 58 11.82 -9.81 -3.74
N GLU A 59 12.99 -9.62 -4.34
CA GLU A 59 13.98 -8.63 -3.91
C GLU A 59 13.43 -7.21 -4.02
N LEU A 60 12.83 -6.88 -5.16
CA LEU A 60 12.23 -5.56 -5.39
C LEU A 60 11.05 -5.31 -4.44
N PHE A 61 10.22 -6.31 -4.22
CA PHE A 61 9.11 -6.20 -3.28
C PHE A 61 9.61 -5.97 -1.86
N GLY A 62 10.66 -6.67 -1.44
CA GLY A 62 11.26 -6.48 -0.12
C GLY A 62 11.76 -5.05 0.09
N LYS A 63 12.39 -4.47 -0.93
CA LYS A 63 12.83 -3.06 -0.91
C LYS A 63 11.63 -2.12 -0.80
N ASP A 64 10.62 -2.31 -1.63
CA ASP A 64 9.43 -1.45 -1.65
C ASP A 64 8.66 -1.53 -0.33
N ILE A 65 8.54 -2.72 0.25
CA ILE A 65 7.86 -2.90 1.53
C ILE A 65 8.63 -2.25 2.69
N SER A 66 9.96 -2.32 2.67
CA SER A 66 10.79 -1.64 3.68
C SER A 66 10.56 -0.13 3.65
N ILE A 67 10.51 0.44 2.45
CA ILE A 67 10.22 1.88 2.27
C ILE A 67 8.81 2.19 2.78
N THR A 68 7.83 1.38 2.40
CA THR A 68 6.42 1.56 2.80
C THR A 68 6.26 1.54 4.32
N MET A 69 6.87 0.57 4.97
CA MET A 69 6.79 0.45 6.43
C MET A 69 7.49 1.60 7.14
N ASN A 70 8.66 2.02 6.64
CA ASN A 70 9.37 3.18 7.18
C ASN A 70 8.54 4.45 7.01
N ASP A 71 7.88 4.61 5.87
CA ASP A 71 7.00 5.76 5.62
C ASP A 71 5.80 5.76 6.57
N CYS A 72 5.20 4.60 6.85
CA CYS A 72 4.12 4.49 7.84
C CYS A 72 4.60 4.89 9.24
N ARG A 73 5.78 4.42 9.65
CA ARG A 73 6.36 4.80 10.95
C ARG A 73 6.65 6.29 11.04
N TRP A 74 7.06 6.88 9.92
CA TRP A 74 7.35 8.32 9.86
C TRP A 74 6.09 9.16 10.03
N VAL A 75 4.99 8.75 9.39
CA VAL A 75 3.75 9.53 9.36
C VAL A 75 2.87 9.27 10.56
N ILE A 76 2.86 8.04 11.08
CA ILE A 76 1.96 7.61 12.16
C ILE A 76 2.80 7.24 13.39
N ASP A 77 2.67 8.05 14.43
CA ASP A 77 3.33 7.79 15.70
C ASP A 77 2.85 6.46 16.29
N ASP A 78 3.78 5.70 16.88
CA ASP A 78 3.48 4.40 17.51
C ASP A 78 2.79 3.41 16.56
N PHE A 79 3.18 3.42 15.28
CA PHE A 79 2.57 2.61 14.24
C PHE A 79 2.49 1.11 14.63
N GLU A 80 3.57 0.55 15.21
CA GLU A 80 3.61 -0.86 15.60
C GLU A 80 2.69 -1.18 16.80
N GLN A 81 2.18 -0.18 17.50
CA GLN A 81 1.22 -0.38 18.61
C GLN A 81 -0.22 -0.48 18.12
N LEU A 82 -0.47 -0.17 16.84
CA LEU A 82 -1.80 -0.27 16.25
C LEU A 82 -2.22 -1.74 16.08
N PRO A 83 -3.53 -2.03 16.05
CA PRO A 83 -4.01 -3.37 15.68
C PRO A 83 -3.41 -3.79 14.34
N GLU A 84 -3.09 -5.08 14.20
CA GLU A 84 -2.49 -5.61 12.97
C GLU A 84 -3.30 -5.24 11.73
N GLU A 85 -4.62 -5.36 11.81
CA GLU A 85 -5.48 -5.01 10.69
C GLU A 85 -5.32 -3.56 10.24
N VAL A 86 -5.21 -2.64 11.18
CA VAL A 86 -4.98 -1.23 10.88
C VAL A 86 -3.60 -1.02 10.25
N GLN A 87 -2.59 -1.72 10.75
CA GLN A 87 -1.25 -1.67 10.15
C GLN A 87 -1.27 -2.15 8.69
N LEU A 88 -1.97 -3.25 8.41
CA LEU A 88 -2.11 -3.78 7.05
C LEU A 88 -2.82 -2.78 6.14
N ILE A 89 -3.90 -2.17 6.61
CA ILE A 89 -4.65 -1.16 5.84
C ILE A 89 -3.76 0.05 5.51
N CYS A 90 -3.05 0.56 6.50
CA CYS A 90 -2.17 1.71 6.32
C CYS A 90 -1.01 1.40 5.36
N CYS A 91 -0.41 0.21 5.45
CA CYS A 91 0.64 -0.21 4.53
C CYS A 91 0.11 -0.34 3.09
N ASN A 92 -1.08 -0.89 2.92
CA ASN A 92 -1.71 -1.01 1.60
C ASN A 92 -1.93 0.37 0.97
N MET A 93 -2.49 1.32 1.75
CA MET A 93 -2.69 2.70 1.32
C MET A 93 -1.35 3.38 0.99
N MET A 94 -0.38 3.24 1.87
CA MET A 94 0.94 3.88 1.71
C MET A 94 1.66 3.35 0.47
N PHE A 95 1.58 2.06 0.21
CA PHE A 95 2.18 1.45 -0.98
C PHE A 95 1.59 2.07 -2.26
N ASN A 96 0.28 2.30 -2.27
CA ASN A 96 -0.42 2.89 -3.41
C ASN A 96 -0.15 4.39 -3.55
N LEU A 97 -0.20 5.12 -2.44
CA LEU A 97 -0.17 6.58 -2.44
C LEU A 97 1.25 7.17 -2.40
N GLY A 98 2.15 6.54 -1.69
CA GLY A 98 3.44 7.13 -1.32
C GLY A 98 3.30 8.14 -0.18
N ARG A 99 4.44 8.45 0.46
CA ARG A 99 4.45 9.29 1.66
C ARG A 99 3.86 10.69 1.45
N PRO A 100 4.21 11.43 0.36
CA PRO A 100 3.66 12.78 0.19
C PRO A 100 2.14 12.81 0.12
N ARG A 101 1.53 11.92 -0.66
CA ARG A 101 0.08 11.88 -0.81
C ARG A 101 -0.61 11.37 0.45
N PHE A 102 -0.04 10.31 1.07
CA PHE A 102 -0.59 9.77 2.32
C PHE A 102 -0.56 10.83 3.42
N SER A 103 0.51 11.60 3.52
CA SER A 103 0.66 12.67 4.54
C SER A 103 -0.41 13.75 4.39
N GLY A 104 -1.01 13.89 3.22
CA GLY A 104 -2.10 14.83 2.98
C GLY A 104 -3.44 14.43 3.61
N PHE A 105 -3.58 13.17 4.03
CA PHE A 105 -4.79 12.68 4.70
C PHE A 105 -4.78 13.06 6.19
N LYS A 106 -4.74 14.34 6.48
CA LYS A 106 -4.54 14.85 7.85
C LYS A 106 -5.62 14.41 8.83
N LYS A 107 -6.89 14.43 8.41
CA LYS A 107 -8.00 14.02 9.28
C LYS A 107 -8.02 12.51 9.51
N PHE A 108 -7.67 11.74 8.48
CA PHE A 108 -7.50 10.29 8.61
C PHE A 108 -6.39 9.96 9.63
N ILE A 109 -5.23 10.59 9.47
CA ILE A 109 -4.08 10.38 10.37
C ILE A 109 -4.44 10.76 11.80
N ALA A 110 -5.14 11.90 11.99
CA ALA A 110 -5.59 12.31 13.33
C ALA A 110 -6.53 11.27 13.94
N ALA A 111 -7.46 10.71 13.15
CA ALA A 111 -8.36 9.66 13.62
C ALA A 111 -7.58 8.40 14.02
N ILE A 112 -6.57 8.00 13.26
CA ILE A 112 -5.70 6.86 13.59
C ILE A 112 -4.99 7.12 14.93
N HIS A 113 -4.44 8.31 15.15
CA HIS A 113 -3.72 8.66 16.36
C HIS A 113 -4.59 8.56 17.62
N VAL A 114 -5.89 8.84 17.51
CA VAL A 114 -6.83 8.72 18.64
C VAL A 114 -7.62 7.41 18.60
N GLN A 115 -7.27 6.53 17.69
CA GLN A 115 -7.90 5.21 17.50
C GLN A 115 -9.42 5.28 17.27
N ASP A 116 -9.85 6.30 16.57
CA ASP A 116 -11.24 6.46 16.12
C ASP A 116 -11.38 5.86 14.71
N TRP A 117 -11.57 4.54 14.68
CA TRP A 117 -11.58 3.78 13.44
C TRP A 117 -12.76 4.12 12.53
N LYS A 118 -13.90 4.47 13.10
CA LYS A 118 -15.09 4.88 12.34
C LYS A 118 -14.84 6.19 11.60
N THR A 119 -14.24 7.16 12.29
CA THR A 119 -13.86 8.43 11.67
C THR A 119 -12.77 8.21 10.62
N ALA A 120 -11.78 7.32 10.92
CA ALA A 120 -10.76 6.98 9.94
C ALA A 120 -11.40 6.42 8.65
N ALA A 121 -12.35 5.49 8.77
CA ALA A 121 -13.07 4.93 7.62
C ALA A 121 -13.84 6.01 6.85
N LYS A 122 -14.49 6.92 7.55
CA LYS A 122 -15.23 8.03 6.93
C LYS A 122 -14.29 8.93 6.12
N GLU A 123 -13.14 9.26 6.67
CA GLU A 123 -12.17 10.10 5.97
C GLU A 123 -11.58 9.41 4.74
N MET A 124 -11.40 8.08 4.81
CA MET A 124 -11.02 7.29 3.63
C MET A 124 -12.10 7.40 2.55
N ALA A 125 -13.36 7.24 2.92
CA ALA A 125 -14.50 7.27 1.98
C ALA A 125 -14.69 8.65 1.34
N ASP A 126 -14.41 9.71 2.08
CA ASP A 126 -14.58 11.09 1.62
C ASP A 126 -13.40 11.57 0.77
N SER A 127 -12.43 10.73 0.48
CA SER A 127 -11.20 11.13 -0.19
C SER A 127 -11.29 11.05 -1.71
N LYS A 128 -10.46 11.86 -2.39
CA LYS A 128 -10.24 11.76 -3.82
C LYS A 128 -9.66 10.39 -4.19
N TRP A 129 -8.80 9.85 -3.34
CA TRP A 129 -8.21 8.52 -3.53
C TRP A 129 -9.31 7.44 -3.67
N HIS A 130 -10.34 7.46 -2.81
CA HIS A 130 -11.45 6.51 -2.91
C HIS A 130 -12.14 6.61 -4.28
N ARG A 131 -12.34 7.81 -4.77
CA ARG A 131 -12.96 8.01 -6.09
C ARG A 131 -12.11 7.47 -7.24
N GLN A 132 -10.78 7.42 -7.06
CA GLN A 132 -9.84 6.95 -8.09
C GLN A 132 -9.67 5.43 -8.10
N VAL A 133 -9.72 4.77 -6.94
CA VAL A 133 -9.45 3.34 -6.79
C VAL A 133 -10.53 2.62 -5.97
N GLN A 134 -11.78 2.80 -6.36
CA GLN A 134 -12.97 2.39 -5.59
C GLN A 134 -12.97 0.94 -5.12
N ASN A 135 -12.56 -0.01 -5.96
CA ASN A 135 -12.56 -1.42 -5.57
C ASN A 135 -11.56 -1.68 -4.44
N ARG A 136 -10.36 -1.16 -4.57
CA ARG A 136 -9.30 -1.30 -3.57
C ARG A 136 -9.66 -0.56 -2.28
N SER A 137 -9.98 0.71 -2.38
CA SER A 137 -10.30 1.54 -1.22
C SER A 137 -11.58 1.08 -0.53
N GLY A 138 -12.58 0.63 -1.28
CA GLY A 138 -13.83 0.11 -0.71
C GLY A 138 -13.59 -1.08 0.20
N ARG A 139 -12.71 -2.01 -0.20
CA ARG A 139 -12.34 -3.15 0.66
C ARG A 139 -11.62 -2.70 1.92
N LEU A 140 -10.71 -1.74 1.79
CA LEU A 140 -9.96 -1.21 2.94
C LEU A 140 -10.87 -0.43 3.90
N ILE A 141 -11.81 0.34 3.38
CA ILE A 141 -12.81 1.06 4.17
C ILE A 141 -13.67 0.09 4.97
N THR A 142 -14.16 -0.97 4.32
CA THR A 142 -14.96 -2.01 4.98
C THR A 142 -14.19 -2.65 6.13
N ARG A 143 -12.91 -2.93 5.92
CA ARG A 143 -12.04 -3.51 6.95
C ARG A 143 -11.82 -2.56 8.12
N MET A 144 -11.62 -1.27 7.83
CA MET A 144 -11.45 -0.25 8.88
C MET A 144 -12.73 -0.08 9.71
N LEU A 145 -13.90 -0.11 9.08
CA LEU A 145 -15.19 -0.09 9.79
C LEU A 145 -15.33 -1.30 10.71
N ALA A 146 -14.91 -2.48 10.25
CA ALA A 146 -14.98 -3.70 11.05
C ALA A 146 -14.11 -3.60 12.31
N VAL A 147 -12.95 -2.98 12.24
CA VAL A 147 -12.11 -2.72 13.43
C VAL A 147 -12.87 -1.86 14.43
N GLY A 148 -13.56 -0.81 13.96
CA GLY A 148 -14.36 0.07 14.80
C GLY A 148 -15.53 -0.64 15.46
N GLU A 149 -16.16 -1.58 14.76
CA GLU A 149 -17.27 -2.40 15.30
C GLU A 149 -16.76 -3.35 16.37
N ASP A 150 -15.61 -3.98 16.15
CA ASP A 150 -15.00 -4.89 17.14
C ASP A 150 -14.63 -4.15 18.42
N ASP A 151 -14.14 -2.91 18.31
CA ASP A 151 -13.79 -2.09 19.48
C ASP A 151 -15.02 -1.72 20.34
N GLU A 152 -16.20 -1.65 19.74
CA GLU A 152 -17.43 -1.34 20.46
C GLU A 152 -18.06 -2.54 21.16
N SER A 153 -17.65 -3.72 20.75
CA SER A 153 -18.14 -4.96 21.38
C SER A 153 -17.28 -5.33 22.59
#